data_6eb06031422e3d6bf6dd2980305e1302
#
_entry.id   6eb06031422e3d6bf6dd2980305e1302
#
_cell.length_a   1.000
_cell.length_b   1.000
_cell.length_c   1.000
_cell.angle_alpha   90.00
_cell.angle_beta   90.00
_cell.angle_gamma   90.00
#
_symmetry.space_group_name_H-M   'P 1'
#
loop_
_entity.id
_entity.type
_entity.pdbx_description
1 polymer ?
#
loop_
_entity_poly.entity_id
_entity_poly.type
_entity_poly.pdbx_seq_one_letter_code
_entity_poly.pdbx_strand_id
1 'polypeptide(L)'
;EPRVNATVILASSELPDEGARIGGGTYLAKPGSYRVGGLRIEGFAAPHDRVGGRRFGQATVWRWQQAGLNFAHLGGTAAKLSGEDKVLLGRPDVLIIGVGGGGKVYNGEEAAEVVRALNPRRVIPVQYVNGEAPSGCDQGGVQPFLDAMSGMKVRNVGPNLNLPGNLGDNTVIEVMR
;
A
#
# COMPACT_ATOMS: atom_id res chain seq x y z
N GLU A 1 13.88 11.58 4.77
CA GLU A 1 12.76 12.03 3.92
C GLU A 1 13.17 11.94 2.46
N PRO A 2 12.30 11.42 1.57
CA PRO A 2 12.60 11.37 0.14
C PRO A 2 12.67 12.78 -0.44
N ARG A 3 13.66 13.01 -1.31
CA ARG A 3 13.80 14.26 -2.06
C ARG A 3 13.19 14.07 -3.45
N VAL A 4 11.87 14.27 -3.55
CA VAL A 4 11.14 14.12 -4.80
C VAL A 4 10.35 15.39 -5.11
N ASN A 5 10.22 15.70 -6.40
CA ASN A 5 9.35 16.76 -6.87
C ASN A 5 8.05 16.12 -7.36
N ALA A 6 7.03 16.10 -6.50
CA ALA A 6 5.77 15.43 -6.76
C ALA A 6 4.64 16.43 -7.07
N THR A 7 3.78 16.11 -8.02
CA THR A 7 2.54 16.88 -8.28
C THR A 7 1.50 16.65 -7.19
N VAL A 8 1.43 15.42 -6.65
CA VAL A 8 0.53 15.03 -5.58
C VAL A 8 1.26 14.13 -4.59
N ILE A 9 0.96 14.30 -3.31
CA ILE A 9 1.47 13.51 -2.21
C ILE A 9 0.26 12.89 -1.52
N LEU A 10 0.20 11.55 -1.48
CA LEU A 10 -0.84 10.78 -0.82
C LEU A 10 -0.30 10.24 0.50
N ALA A 11 -0.78 10.78 1.61
CA ALA A 11 -0.45 10.27 2.93
C ALA A 11 -1.56 9.34 3.42
N SER A 12 -1.21 8.19 3.96
CA SER A 12 -2.18 7.27 4.56
C SER A 12 -2.62 7.71 5.95
N SER A 13 -1.76 8.43 6.66
CA SER A 13 -2.07 9.05 7.95
C SER A 13 -1.25 10.32 8.14
N GLU A 14 -1.58 11.09 9.18
CA GLU A 14 -0.80 12.26 9.60
C GLU A 14 0.04 11.98 10.86
N LEU A 15 0.25 10.69 11.18
CA LEU A 15 1.14 10.30 12.26
C LEU A 15 2.60 10.66 11.91
N PRO A 16 3.41 11.06 12.90
CA PRO A 16 4.78 11.56 12.65
C PRO A 16 5.70 10.59 11.91
N ASP A 17 5.45 9.30 12.04
CA ASP A 17 6.23 8.22 11.41
C ASP A 17 5.70 7.79 10.02
N GLU A 18 4.55 8.34 9.58
CA GLU A 18 3.93 7.93 8.31
C GLU A 18 3.49 9.11 7.44
N GLY A 19 3.24 10.27 8.02
CA GLY A 19 2.64 11.43 7.36
C GLY A 19 3.64 12.51 6.96
N ALA A 20 4.85 12.16 6.50
CA ALA A 20 5.86 13.15 6.14
C ALA A 20 5.33 14.13 5.07
N ARG A 21 5.41 15.41 5.38
CA ARG A 21 5.13 16.50 4.43
C ARG A 21 6.39 16.83 3.67
N ILE A 22 6.58 16.19 2.53
CA ILE A 22 7.64 16.54 1.58
C ILE A 22 7.26 17.78 0.80
N GLY A 23 8.24 18.65 0.49
CA GLY A 23 8.00 19.92 -0.19
C GLY A 23 7.47 19.74 -1.61
N GLY A 24 6.62 20.67 -2.04
CA GLY A 24 5.99 20.72 -3.37
C GLY A 24 4.74 19.84 -3.47
N GLY A 25 3.91 20.08 -4.46
CA GLY A 25 2.73 19.30 -4.77
C GLY A 25 1.52 19.48 -3.85
N THR A 26 0.40 18.89 -4.25
CA THR A 26 -0.83 18.87 -3.47
C THR A 26 -0.78 17.73 -2.46
N TYR A 27 -0.86 18.06 -1.17
CA TYR A 27 -0.87 17.07 -0.08
C TYR A 27 -2.29 16.63 0.25
N LEU A 28 -2.57 15.34 0.14
CA LEU A 28 -3.84 14.72 0.46
C LEU A 28 -3.64 13.67 1.55
N ALA A 29 -4.37 13.79 2.66
CA ALA A 29 -4.28 12.86 3.79
C ALA A 29 -5.66 12.37 4.29
N LYS A 30 -6.75 12.94 3.77
CA LYS A 30 -8.11 12.63 4.25
C LYS A 30 -8.93 11.90 3.20
N PRO A 31 -9.86 11.04 3.63
CA PRO A 31 -10.81 10.42 2.72
C PRO A 31 -11.59 11.46 1.90
N GLY A 32 -11.89 11.13 0.65
CA GLY A 32 -12.61 12.01 -0.26
C GLY A 32 -12.30 11.72 -1.72
N SER A 33 -12.95 12.48 -2.62
CA SER A 33 -12.69 12.44 -4.05
C SER A 33 -11.97 13.70 -4.49
N TYR A 34 -10.85 13.55 -5.17
CA TYR A 34 -9.96 14.64 -5.57
C TYR A 34 -9.65 14.59 -7.08
N ARG A 35 -9.31 15.76 -7.63
CA ARG A 35 -8.76 15.91 -8.98
C ARG A 35 -7.49 16.75 -8.90
N VAL A 36 -6.36 16.15 -9.25
CA VAL A 36 -5.05 16.82 -9.21
C VAL A 36 -4.25 16.42 -10.44
N GLY A 37 -3.77 17.40 -11.21
CA GLY A 37 -2.95 17.13 -12.40
C GLY A 37 -3.61 16.22 -13.44
N GLY A 38 -4.96 16.27 -13.56
CA GLY A 38 -5.73 15.39 -14.45
C GLY A 38 -6.02 13.99 -13.86
N LEU A 39 -5.43 13.62 -12.73
CA LEU A 39 -5.73 12.38 -12.04
C LEU A 39 -7.01 12.50 -11.20
N ARG A 40 -7.86 11.50 -11.26
CA ARG A 40 -8.93 11.28 -10.30
C ARG A 40 -8.41 10.35 -9.20
N ILE A 41 -8.46 10.82 -7.96
CA ILE A 41 -7.93 10.13 -6.78
C ILE A 41 -9.08 9.99 -5.79
N GLU A 42 -9.25 8.82 -5.24
CA GLU A 42 -10.28 8.51 -4.24
C GLU A 42 -9.60 7.97 -2.98
N GLY A 43 -9.93 8.57 -1.84
CA GLY A 43 -9.49 8.13 -0.52
C GLY A 43 -10.65 7.57 0.29
N PHE A 44 -10.44 6.43 0.95
CA PHE A 44 -11.40 5.76 1.81
C PHE A 44 -10.85 5.63 3.22
N ALA A 45 -11.69 5.88 4.24
CA ALA A 45 -11.29 5.66 5.62
C ALA A 45 -11.18 4.15 5.90
N ALA A 46 -10.09 3.74 6.53
CA ALA A 46 -9.91 2.40 7.06
C ALA A 46 -9.33 2.48 8.47
N PRO A 47 -9.68 1.55 9.38
CA PRO A 47 -9.03 1.52 10.68
C PRO A 47 -7.53 1.28 10.53
N HIS A 48 -6.72 2.06 11.26
CA HIS A 48 -5.27 1.94 11.21
C HIS A 48 -4.76 0.67 11.90
N ASP A 49 -5.55 0.17 12.86
CA ASP A 49 -5.19 -0.97 13.70
C ASP A 49 -6.24 -2.08 13.69
N ARG A 50 -5.88 -3.25 14.26
CA ARG A 50 -6.74 -4.44 14.35
C ARG A 50 -7.92 -4.30 15.32
N VAL A 51 -7.99 -3.19 16.06
CA VAL A 51 -9.04 -2.93 17.05
C VAL A 51 -9.98 -1.80 16.63
N GLY A 52 -10.16 -1.63 15.32
CA GLY A 52 -11.10 -0.67 14.74
C GLY A 52 -10.66 0.79 14.84
N GLY A 53 -9.37 1.06 14.86
CA GLY A 53 -8.80 2.39 14.95
C GLY A 53 -8.76 2.96 16.38
N ARG A 54 -9.05 2.14 17.40
CA ARG A 54 -9.08 2.62 18.80
C ARG A 54 -7.70 3.01 19.33
N ARG A 55 -6.63 2.48 18.76
CA ARG A 55 -5.26 2.75 19.21
C ARG A 55 -4.56 3.80 18.36
N PHE A 56 -4.70 3.76 17.04
CA PHE A 56 -3.96 4.60 16.10
C PHE A 56 -4.88 5.43 15.18
N GLY A 57 -6.19 5.40 15.38
CA GLY A 57 -7.13 6.16 14.59
C GLY A 57 -7.46 5.54 13.24
N GLN A 58 -7.77 6.40 12.28
CA GLN A 58 -8.12 6.00 10.92
C GLN A 58 -6.97 6.31 9.98
N ALA A 59 -6.73 5.42 9.04
CA ALA A 59 -5.87 5.62 7.88
C ALA A 59 -6.72 5.95 6.64
N THR A 60 -6.10 6.48 5.62
CA THR A 60 -6.70 6.67 4.30
C THR A 60 -6.10 5.67 3.32
N VAL A 61 -6.94 4.84 2.75
CA VAL A 61 -6.62 3.95 1.64
C VAL A 61 -6.88 4.71 0.35
N TRP A 62 -5.95 4.65 -0.60
CA TRP A 62 -5.99 5.41 -1.82
C TRP A 62 -6.24 4.55 -3.04
N ARG A 63 -7.08 5.03 -3.97
CA ARG A 63 -7.30 4.45 -5.29
C ARG A 63 -7.21 5.54 -6.35
N TRP A 64 -6.52 5.25 -7.46
CA TRP A 64 -6.48 6.16 -8.63
C TRP A 64 -6.25 5.37 -9.91
N GLN A 65 -6.50 6.03 -11.04
CA GLN A 65 -6.16 5.50 -12.36
C GLN A 65 -5.05 6.35 -12.99
N GLN A 66 -4.02 5.68 -13.51
CA GLN A 66 -2.91 6.33 -14.21
C GLN A 66 -2.40 5.45 -15.33
N ALA A 67 -2.15 6.04 -16.50
CA ALA A 67 -1.69 5.33 -17.70
C ALA A 67 -2.54 4.07 -18.05
N GLY A 68 -3.85 4.14 -17.85
CA GLY A 68 -4.79 3.05 -18.10
C GLY A 68 -4.82 1.94 -17.04
N LEU A 69 -4.00 2.03 -15.99
CA LEU A 69 -3.96 1.06 -14.90
C LEU A 69 -4.67 1.61 -13.64
N ASN A 70 -5.36 0.72 -12.93
CA ASN A 70 -5.97 1.00 -11.65
C ASN A 70 -5.00 0.67 -10.51
N PHE A 71 -4.68 1.64 -9.70
CA PHE A 71 -3.82 1.53 -8.54
C PHE A 71 -4.64 1.54 -7.26
N ALA A 72 -4.22 0.74 -6.28
CA ALA A 72 -4.67 0.83 -4.91
C ALA A 72 -3.45 0.84 -3.97
N HIS A 73 -3.44 1.75 -3.00
CA HIS A 73 -2.42 1.83 -1.96
C HIS A 73 -3.12 1.74 -0.61
N LEU A 74 -2.85 0.69 0.15
CA LEU A 74 -3.54 0.44 1.40
C LEU A 74 -2.96 1.25 2.58
N GLY A 75 -1.79 1.87 2.38
CA GLY A 75 -1.15 2.67 3.43
C GLY A 75 -0.83 1.88 4.69
N GLY A 76 -0.82 2.55 5.81
CA GLY A 76 -0.71 1.95 7.13
C GLY A 76 -2.09 1.48 7.61
N THR A 77 -2.49 0.27 7.27
CA THR A 77 -3.65 -0.39 7.86
C THR A 77 -3.33 -1.81 8.25
N ALA A 78 -3.84 -2.25 9.40
CA ALA A 78 -3.78 -3.62 9.86
C ALA A 78 -5.18 -4.22 10.06
N ALA A 79 -6.23 -3.47 9.70
CA ALA A 79 -7.59 -3.90 9.83
C ALA A 79 -8.00 -4.86 8.71
N LYS A 80 -8.74 -5.91 9.05
CA LYS A 80 -9.32 -6.82 8.05
C LYS A 80 -10.26 -6.05 7.11
N LEU A 81 -10.08 -6.23 5.81
CA LEU A 81 -10.97 -5.63 4.82
C LEU A 81 -12.40 -6.16 4.96
N SER A 82 -13.35 -5.26 5.06
CA SER A 82 -14.79 -5.56 5.01
C SER A 82 -15.23 -5.97 3.59
N GLY A 83 -16.46 -6.42 3.45
CA GLY A 83 -17.06 -6.65 2.13
C GLY A 83 -17.19 -5.37 1.32
N GLU A 84 -17.49 -4.24 1.97
CA GLU A 84 -17.59 -2.93 1.36
C GLU A 84 -16.22 -2.43 0.86
N ASP A 85 -15.16 -2.57 1.66
CA ASP A 85 -13.79 -2.21 1.25
C ASP A 85 -13.37 -2.97 -0.02
N LYS A 86 -13.69 -4.27 -0.10
CA LYS A 86 -13.38 -5.10 -1.27
C LYS A 86 -14.14 -4.63 -2.52
N VAL A 87 -15.40 -4.23 -2.37
CA VAL A 87 -16.17 -3.65 -3.48
C VAL A 87 -15.62 -2.32 -3.92
N LEU A 88 -15.28 -1.44 -2.98
CA LEU A 88 -14.70 -0.13 -3.26
C LEU A 88 -13.34 -0.23 -3.95
N LEU A 89 -12.47 -1.13 -3.50
CA LEU A 89 -11.15 -1.35 -4.07
C LEU A 89 -11.21 -2.09 -5.41
N GLY A 90 -12.18 -2.98 -5.57
CA GLY A 90 -12.32 -3.84 -6.74
C GLY A 90 -11.09 -4.75 -6.94
N ARG A 91 -10.80 -5.08 -8.19
CA ARG A 91 -9.56 -5.76 -8.59
C ARG A 91 -8.56 -4.73 -9.11
N PRO A 92 -7.59 -4.25 -8.31
CA PRO A 92 -6.61 -3.31 -8.82
C PRO A 92 -5.62 -3.99 -9.78
N ASP A 93 -5.13 -3.23 -10.75
CA ASP A 93 -4.02 -3.68 -11.60
C ASP A 93 -2.72 -3.72 -10.78
N VAL A 94 -2.52 -2.71 -9.94
CA VAL A 94 -1.36 -2.59 -9.05
C VAL A 94 -1.84 -2.35 -7.62
N LEU A 95 -1.46 -3.24 -6.72
CA LEU A 95 -1.70 -3.12 -5.29
C LEU A 95 -0.39 -2.82 -4.56
N ILE A 96 -0.36 -1.71 -3.82
CA ILE A 96 0.74 -1.34 -2.93
C ILE A 96 0.27 -1.61 -1.50
N ILE A 97 0.95 -2.49 -0.77
CA ILE A 97 0.49 -3.02 0.51
C ILE A 97 1.63 -3.15 1.51
N GLY A 98 1.41 -2.67 2.73
CA GLY A 98 2.32 -2.89 3.85
C GLY A 98 2.29 -4.35 4.29
N VAL A 99 3.48 -4.93 4.58
CA VAL A 99 3.62 -6.36 4.91
C VAL A 99 4.49 -6.62 6.12
N GLY A 100 5.09 -5.58 6.72
CA GLY A 100 6.08 -5.71 7.79
C GLY A 100 5.50 -6.02 9.18
N GLY A 101 4.19 -5.96 9.35
CA GLY A 101 3.56 -6.20 10.65
C GLY A 101 3.61 -4.99 11.59
N GLY A 102 3.75 -5.25 12.88
CA GLY A 102 3.62 -4.21 13.90
C GLY A 102 2.17 -3.82 14.19
N GLY A 103 1.99 -2.71 14.88
CA GLY A 103 0.66 -2.27 15.34
C GLY A 103 -0.24 -1.70 14.26
N LYS A 104 0.33 -1.17 13.17
CA LYS A 104 -0.32 -0.34 12.16
C LYS A 104 -0.30 -0.92 10.75
N VAL A 105 0.35 -2.04 10.53
CA VAL A 105 0.58 -2.63 9.20
C VAL A 105 0.21 -4.11 9.26
N TYR A 106 -0.29 -4.66 8.17
CA TYR A 106 -0.52 -6.10 8.05
C TYR A 106 0.78 -6.87 8.29
N ASN A 107 0.70 -8.00 8.98
CA ASN A 107 1.75 -8.99 8.93
C ASN A 107 1.71 -9.77 7.60
N GLY A 108 2.69 -10.66 7.38
CA GLY A 108 2.81 -11.37 6.11
C GLY A 108 1.57 -12.21 5.75
N GLU A 109 0.97 -12.89 6.71
CA GLU A 109 -0.22 -13.73 6.50
C GLU A 109 -1.46 -12.87 6.22
N GLU A 110 -1.69 -11.83 7.00
CA GLU A 110 -2.79 -10.90 6.81
C GLU A 110 -2.71 -10.21 5.44
N ALA A 111 -1.51 -9.77 5.05
CA ALA A 111 -1.28 -9.17 3.73
C ALA A 111 -1.55 -10.18 2.59
N ALA A 112 -1.16 -11.44 2.76
CA ALA A 112 -1.44 -12.49 1.80
C ALA A 112 -2.95 -12.78 1.66
N GLU A 113 -3.72 -12.75 2.76
CA GLU A 113 -5.18 -12.85 2.71
C GLU A 113 -5.80 -11.70 1.91
N VAL A 114 -5.32 -10.46 2.11
CA VAL A 114 -5.78 -9.29 1.36
C VAL A 114 -5.47 -9.42 -0.13
N VAL A 115 -4.24 -9.83 -0.47
CA VAL A 115 -3.84 -10.04 -1.87
C VAL A 115 -4.72 -11.09 -2.55
N ARG A 116 -4.98 -12.23 -1.88
CA ARG A 116 -5.88 -13.27 -2.44
C ARG A 116 -7.31 -12.75 -2.61
N ALA A 117 -7.79 -11.94 -1.67
CA ALA A 117 -9.15 -11.40 -1.72
C ALA A 117 -9.34 -10.37 -2.85
N LEU A 118 -8.35 -9.51 -3.12
CA LEU A 118 -8.38 -8.49 -4.16
C LEU A 118 -7.91 -8.99 -5.52
N ASN A 119 -7.13 -10.07 -5.56
CA ASN A 119 -6.59 -10.71 -6.76
C ASN A 119 -5.95 -9.71 -7.76
N PRO A 120 -5.00 -8.86 -7.34
CA PRO A 120 -4.37 -7.86 -8.19
C PRO A 120 -3.46 -8.52 -9.23
N ARG A 121 -3.10 -7.80 -10.30
CA ARG A 121 -2.12 -8.26 -11.29
C ARG A 121 -0.68 -8.05 -10.84
N ARG A 122 -0.43 -6.98 -10.09
CA ARG A 122 0.88 -6.68 -9.49
C ARG A 122 0.71 -6.35 -8.03
N VAL A 123 1.63 -6.85 -7.22
CA VAL A 123 1.72 -6.53 -5.79
C VAL A 123 3.07 -5.92 -5.51
N ILE A 124 3.08 -4.75 -4.91
CA ILE A 124 4.31 -4.09 -4.44
C ILE A 124 4.26 -4.08 -2.91
N PRO A 125 4.99 -4.99 -2.25
CA PRO A 125 5.10 -4.97 -0.79
C PRO A 125 5.92 -3.76 -0.36
N VAL A 126 5.45 -3.08 0.68
CA VAL A 126 6.09 -1.90 1.29
C VAL A 126 6.03 -2.00 2.81
N GLN A 127 6.57 -1.01 3.52
CA GLN A 127 6.54 -0.93 4.99
C GLN A 127 7.04 -2.24 5.64
N TYR A 128 8.22 -2.67 5.24
CA TYR A 128 8.96 -3.78 5.85
C TYR A 128 10.44 -3.40 6.00
N VAL A 129 11.12 -4.05 6.93
CA VAL A 129 12.54 -3.82 7.15
C VAL A 129 13.36 -4.55 6.07
N ASN A 130 14.23 -3.78 5.40
CA ASN A 130 15.22 -4.33 4.48
C ASN A 130 16.62 -4.13 5.10
N GLY A 131 17.21 -5.21 5.59
CA GLY A 131 18.46 -5.18 6.34
C GLY A 131 18.24 -5.05 7.85
N GLU A 132 19.00 -4.20 8.52
CA GLU A 132 18.92 -3.99 9.97
C GLU A 132 17.77 -3.05 10.33
N ALA A 133 16.96 -3.45 11.31
CA ALA A 133 15.83 -2.64 11.75
C ALA A 133 16.33 -1.41 12.53
N PRO A 134 15.79 -0.20 12.25
CA PRO A 134 16.03 0.96 13.09
C PRO A 134 15.57 0.71 14.54
N SER A 135 16.22 1.36 15.50
CA SER A 135 15.83 1.27 16.91
C SER A 135 14.37 1.70 17.10
N GLY A 136 13.59 0.88 17.81
CA GLY A 136 12.16 1.11 18.06
C GLY A 136 11.22 0.76 16.88
N CYS A 137 11.74 0.24 15.77
CA CYS A 137 10.92 -0.26 14.69
C CYS A 137 10.27 -1.59 15.09
N ASP A 138 8.93 -1.66 14.98
CA ASP A 138 8.14 -2.86 15.28
C ASP A 138 7.81 -3.71 14.04
N GLN A 139 8.36 -3.35 12.88
CA GLN A 139 8.16 -4.07 11.62
C GLN A 139 9.22 -5.15 11.41
N GLY A 140 8.81 -6.23 10.75
CA GLY A 140 9.69 -7.29 10.28
C GLY A 140 10.06 -7.17 8.80
N GLY A 141 10.77 -8.18 8.30
CA GLY A 141 11.14 -8.28 6.88
C GLY A 141 9.99 -8.73 5.98
N VAL A 142 10.26 -8.77 4.68
CA VAL A 142 9.28 -9.19 3.65
C VAL A 142 9.07 -10.71 3.60
N GLN A 143 10.00 -11.50 4.15
CA GLN A 143 10.02 -12.96 3.97
C GLN A 143 8.73 -13.66 4.45
N PRO A 144 8.13 -13.35 5.63
CA PRO A 144 6.89 -13.96 6.05
C PRO A 144 5.73 -13.79 5.05
N PHE A 145 5.69 -12.63 4.36
CA PHE A 145 4.73 -12.41 3.29
C PHE A 145 5.00 -13.28 2.07
N LEU A 146 6.26 -13.39 1.65
CA LEU A 146 6.63 -14.24 0.49
C LEU A 146 6.36 -15.71 0.77
N ASP A 147 6.60 -16.19 1.99
CA ASP A 147 6.31 -17.56 2.41
C ASP A 147 4.80 -17.83 2.38
N ALA A 148 3.99 -16.89 2.90
CA ALA A 148 2.53 -16.97 2.85
C ALA A 148 1.97 -16.91 1.42
N MET A 149 2.72 -16.32 0.48
CA MET A 149 2.40 -16.25 -0.96
C MET A 149 3.13 -17.32 -1.79
N SER A 150 3.58 -18.41 -1.17
CA SER A 150 4.29 -19.49 -1.86
C SER A 150 3.52 -19.98 -3.10
N GLY A 151 4.26 -20.25 -4.18
CA GLY A 151 3.69 -20.59 -5.49
C GLY A 151 3.36 -19.40 -6.40
N MET A 152 3.35 -18.17 -5.89
CA MET A 152 3.23 -16.97 -6.71
C MET A 152 4.58 -16.58 -7.31
N LYS A 153 4.53 -15.98 -8.51
CA LYS A 153 5.73 -15.44 -9.14
C LYS A 153 6.24 -14.23 -8.38
N VAL A 154 7.49 -14.29 -7.93
CA VAL A 154 8.20 -13.17 -7.29
C VAL A 154 9.29 -12.66 -8.20
N ARG A 155 9.40 -11.35 -8.33
CA ARG A 155 10.47 -10.65 -9.04
C ARG A 155 11.15 -9.68 -8.09
N ASN A 156 12.47 -9.76 -7.98
CA ASN A 156 13.26 -8.74 -7.33
C ASN A 156 13.60 -7.67 -8.36
N VAL A 157 13.20 -6.45 -8.10
CA VAL A 157 13.41 -5.30 -8.99
C VAL A 157 14.22 -4.22 -8.28
N GLY A 158 14.86 -3.35 -9.06
CA GLY A 158 15.62 -2.24 -8.52
C GLY A 158 14.70 -1.12 -7.97
N PRO A 159 15.25 0.09 -7.80
CA PRO A 159 14.50 1.23 -7.27
C PRO A 159 13.44 1.76 -8.25
N ASN A 160 13.46 1.29 -9.49
CA ASN A 160 12.50 1.67 -10.52
C ASN A 160 11.79 0.44 -11.06
N LEU A 161 10.47 0.46 -11.07
CA LEU A 161 9.62 -0.58 -11.64
C LEU A 161 8.98 -0.08 -12.93
N ASN A 162 9.37 -0.67 -14.07
CA ASN A 162 8.69 -0.45 -15.34
C ASN A 162 7.60 -1.50 -15.52
N LEU A 163 6.36 -1.08 -15.50
CA LEU A 163 5.21 -1.95 -15.75
C LEU A 163 5.01 -2.13 -17.27
N PRO A 164 4.84 -3.36 -17.75
CA PRO A 164 4.50 -3.58 -19.16
C PRO A 164 3.08 -3.07 -19.46
N GLY A 165 2.82 -2.70 -20.71
CA GLY A 165 1.48 -2.27 -21.14
C GLY A 165 0.40 -3.35 -20.99
N ASN A 166 0.80 -4.63 -21.02
CA ASN A 166 -0.08 -5.76 -20.69
C ASN A 166 0.49 -6.50 -19.48
N LEU A 167 -0.25 -6.49 -18.38
CA LEU A 167 0.15 -7.15 -17.13
C LEU A 167 -0.15 -8.66 -17.11
N GLY A 168 -0.98 -9.15 -18.06
CA GLY A 168 -1.54 -10.50 -17.98
C GLY A 168 -2.52 -10.65 -16.81
N ASP A 169 -3.01 -11.87 -16.57
CA ASP A 169 -4.04 -12.13 -15.55
C ASP A 169 -3.49 -12.68 -14.23
N ASN A 170 -2.25 -13.18 -14.24
CA ASN A 170 -1.62 -13.76 -13.07
C ASN A 170 -1.02 -12.69 -12.16
N THR A 171 -1.20 -12.87 -10.86
CA THR A 171 -0.56 -12.04 -9.84
C THR A 171 0.96 -12.25 -9.86
N VAL A 172 1.71 -11.14 -9.88
CA VAL A 172 3.17 -11.14 -9.73
C VAL A 172 3.54 -10.18 -8.59
N ILE A 173 4.40 -10.64 -7.69
CA ILE A 173 4.92 -9.85 -6.58
C ILE A 173 6.22 -9.19 -7.03
N GLU A 174 6.29 -7.86 -6.95
CA GLU A 174 7.44 -7.04 -7.35
C GLU A 174 8.12 -6.50 -6.08
N VAL A 175 9.18 -7.17 -5.64
CA VAL A 175 9.95 -6.74 -4.45
C VAL A 175 10.97 -5.69 -4.89
N MET A 176 10.74 -4.45 -4.50
CA MET A 176 11.64 -3.32 -4.80
C MET A 176 12.78 -3.22 -3.78
N ARG A 177 13.96 -2.79 -4.25
CA ARG A 177 15.16 -2.64 -3.41
C ARG A 177 15.79 -1.26 -3.58
#